data_9f29de8f82f90e5bdcca97569e7ffe82
#
_entry.id   9f29de8f82f90e5bdcca97569e7ffe82
#
_cell.length_a   1.000
_cell.length_b   1.000
_cell.length_c   1.000
_cell.angle_alpha   90.00
_cell.angle_beta   90.00
_cell.angle_gamma   90.00
#
_symmetry.space_group_name_H-M   'P 1'
#
loop_
_entity.id
_entity.type
_entity.pdbx_description
1 polymer ?
#
loop_
_entity_poly.entity_id
_entity_poly.type
_entity_poly.pdbx_seq_one_letter_code
_entity_poly.pdbx_strand_id
1 'polypeptide(L)'
;MSYPSLPIYPDIITGIPGTIPFDYTALQPVLKTDFASGREVRRQIWSSPRRTIVVYYKRLTYDQAQSFWEFYRSMDGPLTSFVFFFPEQRAYFDESFGTSDGTENIINLPCKGLQTGESFVLRRGNVVLNYPADFTLSLGTGPNGEDQADLDVPGSIGQTYFFSFTGRLKMKGRFEDKPLRFNEEKGLSSDMTVRIIGLQLEIA
;
A
#
# COMPACT_ATOMS: atom_id res chain seq x y z
N MET A 1 -0.31 -20.92 5.32
CA MET A 1 -0.12 -20.29 6.66
C MET A 1 -0.85 -18.97 6.66
N SER A 2 -1.86 -18.81 7.51
CA SER A 2 -2.56 -17.54 7.68
C SER A 2 -1.61 -16.59 8.42
N TYR A 3 -1.12 -15.56 7.73
CA TYR A 3 -0.38 -14.49 8.40
C TYR A 3 -1.32 -13.75 9.34
N PRO A 4 -0.86 -13.35 10.53
CA PRO A 4 -1.66 -12.53 11.41
C PRO A 4 -2.03 -11.26 10.64
N SER A 5 -3.31 -10.90 10.66
CA SER A 5 -3.80 -9.66 10.04
C SER A 5 -3.02 -8.49 10.63
N LEU A 6 -2.28 -7.79 9.76
CA LEU A 6 -1.59 -6.57 10.18
C LEU A 6 -2.64 -5.51 10.55
N PRO A 7 -2.37 -4.67 11.56
CA PRO A 7 -3.25 -3.55 11.86
C PRO A 7 -3.43 -2.66 10.64
N ILE A 8 -4.65 -2.18 10.43
CA ILE A 8 -4.98 -1.31 9.31
C ILE A 8 -4.78 0.14 9.75
N TYR A 9 -4.05 0.92 8.96
CA TYR A 9 -3.92 2.35 9.17
C TYR A 9 -5.31 3.00 9.14
N PRO A 10 -5.68 3.78 10.17
CA PRO A 10 -7.02 4.33 10.25
C PRO A 10 -7.30 5.30 9.09
N ASP A 11 -8.39 5.04 8.38
CA ASP A 11 -8.94 5.93 7.37
C ASP A 11 -9.69 7.09 8.10
N ILE A 12 -8.93 7.90 8.84
CA ILE A 12 -9.47 8.96 9.72
C ILE A 12 -10.31 9.98 8.93
N ILE A 13 -10.23 9.95 7.60
CA ILE A 13 -10.77 11.02 6.76
C ILE A 13 -11.73 10.50 5.70
N THR A 14 -12.44 9.44 5.97
CA THR A 14 -13.53 8.94 5.09
C THR A 14 -14.75 9.87 5.00
N GLY A 15 -14.65 11.10 5.44
CA GLY A 15 -15.76 12.06 5.41
C GLY A 15 -15.44 13.45 4.87
N ILE A 16 -14.20 13.73 4.51
CA ILE A 16 -13.84 15.04 3.95
C ILE A 16 -13.68 14.90 2.43
N PRO A 17 -14.60 15.49 1.63
CA PRO A 17 -14.39 15.61 0.21
C PRO A 17 -13.25 16.60 -0.03
N GLY A 18 -12.09 16.11 -0.31
CA GLY A 18 -10.91 16.91 -0.60
C GLY A 18 -9.65 16.05 -0.57
N THR A 19 -8.81 16.29 -1.53
CA THR A 19 -7.50 15.65 -1.64
C THR A 19 -6.72 15.90 -0.36
N ILE A 20 -6.39 14.84 0.37
CA ILE A 20 -5.43 14.95 1.47
C ILE A 20 -4.08 15.29 0.85
N PRO A 21 -3.48 16.43 1.16
CA PRO A 21 -2.16 16.75 0.64
C PRO A 21 -1.17 15.70 1.15
N PHE A 22 -0.41 15.13 0.25
CA PHE A 22 0.66 14.21 0.61
C PHE A 22 1.84 14.38 -0.33
N ASP A 23 3.03 14.17 0.19
CA ASP A 23 4.25 14.09 -0.60
C ASP A 23 4.64 12.62 -0.76
N TYR A 24 5.01 12.26 -1.95
CA TYR A 24 5.46 10.91 -2.27
C TYR A 24 6.88 10.95 -2.82
N THR A 25 7.76 10.16 -2.22
CA THR A 25 9.14 10.01 -2.68
C THR A 25 9.47 8.53 -2.81
N ALA A 26 9.95 8.13 -3.98
CA ALA A 26 10.51 6.81 -4.19
C ALA A 26 12.05 6.94 -4.22
N LEU A 27 12.73 6.23 -3.33
CA LEU A 27 14.18 6.22 -3.24
C LEU A 27 14.71 4.84 -3.64
N GLN A 28 15.51 4.80 -4.69
CA GLN A 28 16.21 3.61 -5.12
C GLN A 28 17.74 3.89 -5.10
N PRO A 29 18.39 3.68 -3.95
CA PRO A 29 19.81 3.98 -3.83
C PRO A 29 20.63 3.03 -4.70
N VAL A 30 21.61 3.62 -5.39
CA VAL A 30 22.59 2.93 -6.21
C VAL A 30 23.95 3.13 -5.57
N LEU A 31 24.64 2.05 -5.28
CA LEU A 31 26.06 2.12 -4.93
C LEU A 31 26.85 2.38 -6.20
N LYS A 32 27.54 3.53 -6.22
CA LYS A 32 28.43 3.92 -7.32
C LYS A 32 29.87 3.73 -6.85
N THR A 33 30.65 3.01 -7.63
CA THR A 33 32.09 2.85 -7.41
C THR A 33 32.84 3.36 -8.64
N ASP A 34 33.62 4.41 -8.46
CA ASP A 34 34.48 4.98 -9.50
C ASP A 34 35.90 4.41 -9.34
N PHE A 35 36.47 3.90 -10.42
CA PHE A 35 37.85 3.40 -10.47
C PHE A 35 38.78 4.44 -11.02
N ALA A 36 40.04 4.44 -10.62
CA ALA A 36 41.07 5.35 -11.13
C ALA A 36 41.28 5.25 -12.66
N SER A 37 40.84 4.13 -13.25
CA SER A 37 40.84 3.93 -14.73
C SER A 37 39.71 4.67 -15.47
N GLY A 38 38.86 5.43 -14.75
CA GLY A 38 37.69 6.08 -15.32
C GLY A 38 36.49 5.16 -15.54
N ARG A 39 36.60 3.89 -15.15
CA ARG A 39 35.48 2.94 -15.19
C ARG A 39 34.58 3.16 -14.01
N GLU A 40 33.26 3.20 -14.24
CA GLU A 40 32.22 3.27 -13.23
C GLU A 40 31.48 1.94 -13.15
N VAL A 41 31.23 1.45 -11.92
CA VAL A 41 30.34 0.32 -11.66
C VAL A 41 29.22 0.78 -10.77
N ARG A 42 27.98 0.51 -11.19
CA ARG A 42 26.76 0.78 -10.42
C ARG A 42 26.13 -0.52 -9.97
N ARG A 43 25.78 -0.60 -8.69
CA ARG A 43 25.08 -1.72 -8.11
C ARG A 43 23.84 -1.21 -7.39
N GLN A 44 22.70 -1.80 -7.69
CA GLN A 44 21.47 -1.55 -6.94
C GLN A 44 21.61 -2.14 -5.53
N ILE A 45 21.29 -1.33 -4.50
CA ILE A 45 21.41 -1.77 -3.09
C ILE A 45 20.17 -2.54 -2.67
N TRP A 46 18.99 -2.11 -3.15
CA TRP A 46 17.71 -2.75 -2.82
C TRP A 46 17.05 -3.29 -4.07
N SER A 47 16.41 -4.45 -3.95
CA SER A 47 15.64 -5.08 -5.04
C SER A 47 14.43 -4.25 -5.45
N SER A 48 13.95 -3.39 -4.56
CA SER A 48 12.75 -2.56 -4.76
C SER A 48 12.96 -1.16 -4.20
N PRO A 49 12.37 -0.12 -4.82
CA PRO A 49 12.45 1.24 -4.28
C PRO A 49 11.72 1.33 -2.95
N ARG A 50 12.31 2.00 -1.97
CA ARG A 50 11.60 2.41 -0.76
C ARG A 50 10.76 3.62 -1.05
N ARG A 51 9.52 3.57 -0.63
CA ARG A 51 8.54 4.65 -0.80
C ARG A 51 8.37 5.34 0.55
N THR A 52 8.50 6.66 0.56
CA THR A 52 8.18 7.48 1.73
C THR A 52 6.98 8.33 1.39
N ILE A 53 5.99 8.31 2.25
CA ILE A 53 4.77 9.09 2.11
C ILE A 53 4.68 10.02 3.30
N VAL A 54 4.51 11.30 3.05
CA VAL A 54 4.24 12.31 4.07
C VAL A 54 2.80 12.75 3.89
N VAL A 55 1.96 12.45 4.85
CA VAL A 55 0.54 12.80 4.83
C VAL A 55 0.31 14.01 5.72
N TYR A 56 -0.35 15.04 5.19
CA TYR A 56 -0.65 16.27 5.89
C TYR A 56 -2.13 16.30 6.26
N TYR A 57 -2.43 16.06 7.52
CA TYR A 57 -3.80 16.20 8.02
C TYR A 57 -4.02 17.62 8.51
N LYS A 58 -5.07 18.24 8.02
CA LYS A 58 -5.48 19.59 8.42
C LYS A 58 -6.84 19.52 9.11
N ARG A 59 -6.98 20.31 10.17
CA ARG A 59 -8.26 20.49 10.89
C ARG A 59 -8.86 19.18 11.40
N LEU A 60 -8.03 18.32 11.98
CA LEU A 60 -8.53 17.14 12.68
C LEU A 60 -9.37 17.56 13.88
N THR A 61 -10.49 16.90 14.10
CA THR A 61 -11.20 16.99 15.36
C THR A 61 -10.37 16.36 16.48
N TYR A 62 -10.69 16.70 17.72
CA TYR A 62 -10.03 16.10 18.89
C TYR A 62 -10.12 14.58 18.86
N ASP A 63 -11.30 14.01 18.58
CA ASP A 63 -11.52 12.57 18.54
C ASP A 63 -10.70 11.88 17.42
N GLN A 64 -10.58 12.54 16.25
CA GLN A 64 -9.75 12.03 15.16
C GLN A 64 -8.27 12.03 15.53
N ALA A 65 -7.79 13.12 16.15
CA ALA A 65 -6.41 13.21 16.61
C ALA A 65 -6.12 12.18 17.71
N GLN A 66 -7.06 11.97 18.65
CA GLN A 66 -6.96 10.99 19.71
C GLN A 66 -6.90 9.56 19.14
N SER A 67 -7.81 9.21 18.23
CA SER A 67 -7.84 7.89 17.58
C SER A 67 -6.55 7.59 16.83
N PHE A 68 -5.98 8.62 16.17
CA PHE A 68 -4.70 8.47 15.50
C PHE A 68 -3.55 8.25 16.49
N TRP A 69 -3.56 8.96 17.61
CA TRP A 69 -2.55 8.84 18.66
C TRP A 69 -2.59 7.46 19.33
N GLU A 70 -3.79 6.92 19.54
CA GLU A 70 -3.98 5.56 20.04
C GLU A 70 -3.45 4.53 19.05
N PHE A 71 -3.72 4.71 17.75
CA PHE A 71 -3.16 3.85 16.72
C PHE A 71 -1.63 3.92 16.71
N TYR A 72 -1.03 5.11 16.74
CA TYR A 72 0.43 5.27 16.77
C TYR A 72 1.06 4.55 17.97
N ARG A 73 0.42 4.66 19.14
CA ARG A 73 0.88 3.95 20.35
C ARG A 73 0.73 2.44 20.22
N SER A 74 -0.36 1.97 19.66
CA SER A 74 -0.59 0.52 19.46
C SER A 74 0.42 -0.10 18.49
N MET A 75 1.04 0.72 17.63
CA MET A 75 2.11 0.31 16.72
C MET A 75 3.50 0.40 17.34
N ASP A 76 3.65 0.77 18.60
CA ASP A 76 4.94 1.08 19.23
C ASP A 76 5.76 2.07 18.39
N GLY A 77 5.09 3.08 17.84
CA GLY A 77 5.68 4.06 16.93
C GLY A 77 6.22 3.40 15.65
N PRO A 78 7.55 3.50 15.37
CA PRO A 78 8.13 2.98 14.14
C PRO A 78 8.40 1.47 14.14
N LEU A 79 8.12 0.74 15.22
CA LEU A 79 8.52 -0.67 15.36
C LEU A 79 7.60 -1.61 14.58
N THR A 80 6.30 -1.42 14.69
CA THR A 80 5.30 -2.32 14.11
C THR A 80 4.86 -1.84 12.72
N SER A 81 4.76 -2.79 11.80
CA SER A 81 4.23 -2.53 10.46
C SER A 81 2.71 -2.61 10.45
N PHE A 82 2.09 -1.88 9.54
CA PHE A 82 0.65 -1.84 9.33
C PHE A 82 0.30 -1.83 7.84
N VAL A 83 -0.94 -2.15 7.52
CA VAL A 83 -1.49 -2.01 6.16
C VAL A 83 -1.88 -0.55 5.95
N PHE A 84 -1.40 0.01 4.87
CA PHE A 84 -1.68 1.36 4.44
C PHE A 84 -2.24 1.35 3.01
N PHE A 85 -3.37 2.04 2.79
CA PHE A 85 -3.89 2.27 1.46
C PHE A 85 -3.52 3.68 1.00
N PHE A 86 -2.99 3.77 -0.21
CA PHE A 86 -2.62 5.07 -0.78
C PHE A 86 -3.82 6.02 -0.70
N PRO A 87 -3.65 7.27 -0.26
CA PRO A 87 -4.79 8.16 -0.01
C PRO A 87 -5.56 8.55 -1.28
N GLU A 88 -4.92 8.49 -2.42
CA GLU A 88 -5.48 8.88 -3.72
C GLU A 88 -5.67 7.68 -4.64
N GLN A 89 -6.74 7.71 -5.41
CA GLN A 89 -6.95 6.74 -6.49
C GLN A 89 -6.06 7.09 -7.68
N ARG A 90 -5.30 6.10 -8.15
CA ARG A 90 -4.40 6.23 -9.30
C ARG A 90 -4.44 4.98 -10.16
N ALA A 91 -4.01 5.15 -11.41
CA ALA A 91 -3.74 4.02 -12.27
C ALA A 91 -2.38 3.39 -11.92
N TYR A 92 -2.39 2.08 -11.76
CA TYR A 92 -1.21 1.25 -11.50
C TYR A 92 -1.11 0.21 -12.59
N PHE A 93 0.11 -0.08 -13.01
CA PHE A 93 0.35 -1.01 -14.13
C PHE A 93 1.26 -2.13 -13.66
N ASP A 94 0.77 -3.35 -13.88
CA ASP A 94 1.55 -4.58 -13.72
C ASP A 94 2.18 -4.76 -12.32
N GLU A 95 1.44 -4.35 -11.29
CA GLU A 95 1.86 -4.50 -9.90
C GLU A 95 1.82 -5.99 -9.51
N SER A 96 2.97 -6.55 -9.18
CA SER A 96 3.05 -7.92 -8.64
C SER A 96 2.59 -7.94 -7.18
N PHE A 97 1.73 -8.87 -6.79
CA PHE A 97 1.11 -8.84 -5.46
C PHE A 97 1.00 -10.19 -4.75
N GLY A 98 1.42 -11.27 -5.36
CA GLY A 98 1.41 -12.58 -4.72
C GLY A 98 1.86 -13.69 -5.65
N THR A 99 2.07 -14.85 -5.06
CA THR A 99 2.35 -16.11 -5.78
C THR A 99 1.33 -17.15 -5.36
N SER A 100 0.84 -17.92 -6.32
CA SER A 100 -0.09 -19.00 -6.06
C SER A 100 0.58 -20.12 -5.26
N ASP A 101 -0.12 -20.63 -4.26
CA ASP A 101 0.23 -21.86 -3.54
C ASP A 101 -0.35 -23.13 -4.19
N GLY A 102 -1.16 -22.95 -5.24
CA GLY A 102 -1.79 -24.04 -5.98
C GLY A 102 -3.19 -24.44 -5.46
N THR A 103 -3.67 -23.86 -4.39
CA THR A 103 -4.92 -24.27 -3.73
C THR A 103 -5.94 -23.16 -3.56
N GLU A 104 -5.50 -21.91 -3.51
CA GLU A 104 -6.38 -20.75 -3.25
C GLU A 104 -7.11 -20.30 -4.51
N ASN A 105 -8.43 -20.25 -4.44
CA ASN A 105 -9.28 -19.63 -5.46
C ASN A 105 -9.49 -18.14 -5.16
N ILE A 106 -9.57 -17.75 -3.88
CA ILE A 106 -9.77 -16.36 -3.48
C ILE A 106 -8.41 -15.71 -3.24
N ILE A 107 -8.11 -14.69 -4.02
CA ILE A 107 -6.88 -13.91 -3.90
C ILE A 107 -7.19 -12.47 -3.48
N ASN A 108 -6.39 -11.95 -2.54
CA ASN A 108 -6.50 -10.58 -2.09
C ASN A 108 -5.80 -9.66 -3.09
N LEU A 109 -6.53 -8.75 -3.71
CA LEU A 109 -5.97 -7.81 -4.66
C LEU A 109 -5.14 -6.73 -3.94
N PRO A 110 -4.14 -6.14 -4.62
CA PRO A 110 -3.29 -5.12 -4.03
C PRO A 110 -3.98 -3.74 -3.98
N CYS A 111 -5.29 -3.70 -3.92
CA CYS A 111 -6.04 -2.45 -4.00
C CYS A 111 -7.27 -2.44 -3.09
N LYS A 112 -7.77 -1.22 -2.88
CA LYS A 112 -9.07 -0.93 -2.28
C LYS A 112 -9.80 0.09 -3.15
N GLY A 113 -11.10 -0.14 -3.36
CA GLY A 113 -11.94 0.77 -4.13
C GLY A 113 -11.60 0.76 -5.62
N LEU A 114 -11.46 -0.44 -6.19
CA LEU A 114 -11.27 -0.66 -7.61
C LEU A 114 -12.36 0.06 -8.42
N GLN A 115 -11.94 0.84 -9.39
CA GLN A 115 -12.86 1.50 -10.34
C GLN A 115 -13.26 0.50 -11.44
N THR A 116 -14.38 -0.19 -11.23
CA THR A 116 -14.87 -1.22 -12.18
C THR A 116 -15.36 -0.65 -13.51
N GLY A 117 -15.60 0.67 -13.59
CA GLY A 117 -15.93 1.37 -14.83
C GLY A 117 -14.71 1.66 -15.72
N GLU A 118 -13.49 1.47 -15.19
CA GLU A 118 -12.24 1.61 -15.93
C GLU A 118 -11.66 0.23 -16.27
N SER A 119 -10.69 0.22 -17.20
CA SER A 119 -10.02 -1.02 -17.57
C SER A 119 -9.14 -1.54 -16.43
N PHE A 120 -9.29 -2.79 -16.09
CA PHE A 120 -8.39 -3.50 -15.18
C PHE A 120 -7.96 -4.82 -15.85
N VAL A 121 -6.76 -5.29 -15.53
CA VAL A 121 -6.19 -6.51 -16.09
C VAL A 121 -5.54 -7.34 -14.99
N LEU A 122 -6.04 -8.55 -14.78
CA LEU A 122 -5.43 -9.53 -13.90
C LEU A 122 -4.63 -10.53 -14.76
N ARG A 123 -3.36 -10.73 -14.41
CA ARG A 123 -2.50 -11.70 -15.08
C ARG A 123 -1.96 -12.72 -14.09
N ARG A 124 -1.85 -13.95 -14.55
CA ARG A 124 -1.20 -15.04 -13.85
C ARG A 124 0.02 -15.48 -14.65
N GLY A 125 1.21 -15.09 -14.22
CA GLY A 125 2.41 -15.15 -15.05
C GLY A 125 2.22 -14.34 -16.33
N ASN A 126 2.31 -15.01 -17.49
CA ASN A 126 2.11 -14.38 -18.79
C ASN A 126 0.68 -14.51 -19.33
N VAL A 127 -0.23 -15.15 -18.57
CA VAL A 127 -1.61 -15.39 -19.01
C VAL A 127 -2.53 -14.30 -18.47
N VAL A 128 -3.24 -13.62 -19.35
CA VAL A 128 -4.30 -12.67 -18.98
C VAL A 128 -5.54 -13.46 -18.61
N LEU A 129 -6.15 -13.13 -17.48
CA LEU A 129 -7.43 -13.68 -17.03
C LEU A 129 -8.56 -12.75 -17.47
N ASN A 130 -9.62 -13.31 -18.03
CA ASN A 130 -10.74 -12.55 -18.56
C ASN A 130 -11.84 -12.41 -17.49
N TYR A 131 -12.27 -11.18 -17.26
CA TYR A 131 -13.43 -10.90 -16.43
C TYR A 131 -14.71 -10.89 -17.29
N PRO A 132 -15.83 -11.47 -16.85
CA PRO A 132 -16.01 -12.30 -15.64
C PRO A 132 -15.80 -13.82 -15.88
N ALA A 133 -15.22 -14.24 -17.00
CA ALA A 133 -15.16 -15.65 -17.41
C ALA A 133 -14.16 -16.49 -16.57
N ASP A 134 -13.03 -15.90 -16.15
CA ASP A 134 -11.97 -16.63 -15.43
C ASP A 134 -11.94 -16.25 -13.93
N PHE A 135 -12.59 -15.17 -13.54
CA PHE A 135 -12.67 -14.72 -12.15
C PHE A 135 -13.84 -13.75 -11.93
N THR A 136 -14.29 -13.64 -10.68
CA THR A 136 -15.23 -12.62 -10.21
C THR A 136 -14.60 -11.67 -9.20
N LEU A 137 -15.19 -10.48 -9.01
CA LEU A 137 -14.68 -9.45 -8.10
C LEU A 137 -15.59 -9.29 -6.90
N SER A 138 -15.00 -9.21 -5.71
CA SER A 138 -15.65 -8.87 -4.46
C SER A 138 -14.95 -7.67 -3.84
N LEU A 139 -15.63 -6.50 -3.84
CA LEU A 139 -15.02 -5.24 -3.41
C LEU A 139 -15.04 -5.09 -1.89
N GLY A 140 -13.90 -4.75 -1.29
CA GLY A 140 -13.75 -4.46 0.12
C GLY A 140 -13.98 -5.65 1.05
N THR A 141 -13.96 -6.87 0.54
CA THR A 141 -14.26 -8.11 1.29
C THR A 141 -13.03 -8.77 1.90
N GLY A 142 -11.84 -8.35 1.51
CA GLY A 142 -10.59 -8.88 2.04
C GLY A 142 -10.39 -8.57 3.52
N PRO A 143 -9.52 -9.33 4.23
CA PRO A 143 -9.33 -9.24 5.67
C PRO A 143 -8.87 -7.85 6.15
N ASN A 144 -8.26 -7.06 5.28
CA ASN A 144 -7.85 -5.67 5.59
C ASN A 144 -8.74 -4.64 4.85
N GLY A 145 -9.89 -5.06 4.29
CA GLY A 145 -10.77 -4.23 3.49
C GLY A 145 -10.27 -3.97 2.07
N GLU A 146 -9.33 -4.77 1.58
CA GLU A 146 -8.94 -4.82 0.18
C GLU A 146 -10.00 -5.50 -0.69
N ASP A 147 -9.91 -5.27 -1.98
CA ASP A 147 -10.73 -5.96 -2.96
C ASP A 147 -10.20 -7.39 -3.18
N GLN A 148 -11.06 -8.31 -3.57
CA GLN A 148 -10.72 -9.70 -3.80
C GLN A 148 -11.12 -10.14 -5.21
N ALA A 149 -10.38 -11.10 -5.75
CA ALA A 149 -10.79 -11.85 -6.93
C ALA A 149 -10.97 -13.32 -6.55
N ASP A 150 -12.12 -13.88 -6.96
CA ASP A 150 -12.44 -15.30 -6.84
C ASP A 150 -12.20 -15.94 -8.20
N LEU A 151 -11.21 -16.81 -8.28
CA LEU A 151 -10.75 -17.47 -9.50
C LEU A 151 -11.52 -18.76 -9.73
N ASP A 152 -12.01 -18.99 -10.93
CA ASP A 152 -12.65 -20.26 -11.31
C ASP A 152 -11.69 -21.43 -11.20
N VAL A 153 -10.39 -21.20 -11.49
CA VAL A 153 -9.34 -22.18 -11.41
C VAL A 153 -8.13 -21.62 -10.66
N PRO A 154 -7.68 -22.25 -9.57
CA PRO A 154 -6.51 -21.81 -8.84
C PRO A 154 -5.25 -21.80 -9.73
N GLY A 155 -4.31 -20.92 -9.42
CA GLY A 155 -3.02 -20.89 -10.10
C GLY A 155 -2.17 -22.11 -9.78
N SER A 156 -1.24 -22.47 -10.65
CA SER A 156 -0.22 -23.44 -10.30
C SER A 156 0.76 -22.88 -9.27
N ILE A 157 1.32 -23.75 -8.43
CA ILE A 157 2.30 -23.37 -7.40
C ILE A 157 3.43 -22.52 -8.00
N GLY A 158 3.74 -21.41 -7.35
CA GLY A 158 4.83 -20.52 -7.74
C GLY A 158 4.53 -19.55 -8.88
N GLN A 159 3.32 -19.57 -9.43
CA GLN A 159 2.92 -18.56 -10.43
C GLN A 159 2.67 -17.20 -9.74
N THR A 160 3.32 -16.17 -10.24
CA THR A 160 3.14 -14.79 -9.75
C THR A 160 1.90 -14.15 -10.39
N TYR A 161 1.11 -13.46 -9.57
CA TYR A 161 0.00 -12.62 -10.01
C TYR A 161 0.44 -11.18 -10.23
N PHE A 162 -0.10 -10.56 -11.27
CA PHE A 162 0.09 -9.15 -11.60
C PHE A 162 -1.26 -8.49 -11.83
N PHE A 163 -1.42 -7.27 -11.36
CA PHE A 163 -2.66 -6.54 -11.51
C PHE A 163 -2.42 -5.11 -11.99
N SER A 164 -3.11 -4.75 -13.07
CA SER A 164 -3.20 -3.38 -13.56
C SER A 164 -4.59 -2.85 -13.25
N PHE A 165 -4.70 -1.72 -12.60
CA PHE A 165 -5.97 -1.21 -12.07
C PHE A 165 -5.94 0.28 -11.80
N THR A 166 -7.13 0.89 -11.66
CA THR A 166 -7.31 2.22 -11.07
C THR A 166 -7.96 2.06 -9.70
N GLY A 167 -7.29 2.53 -8.66
CA GLY A 167 -7.74 2.36 -7.29
C GLY A 167 -6.72 2.88 -6.27
N ARG A 168 -6.91 2.56 -4.99
CA ARG A 168 -5.98 2.88 -3.89
C ARG A 168 -5.05 1.69 -3.65
N LEU A 169 -3.77 1.86 -3.95
CA LEU A 169 -2.77 0.79 -3.78
C LEU A 169 -2.60 0.44 -2.29
N LYS A 170 -2.66 -0.86 -1.99
CA LYS A 170 -2.34 -1.43 -0.69
C LYS A 170 -0.83 -1.53 -0.52
N MET A 171 -0.32 -1.09 0.60
CA MET A 171 1.10 -1.18 0.95
C MET A 171 1.27 -1.61 2.41
N LYS A 172 2.37 -2.27 2.71
CA LYS A 172 2.85 -2.45 4.08
C LYS A 172 3.69 -1.23 4.42
N GLY A 173 3.32 -0.51 5.45
CA GLY A 173 3.99 0.68 5.93
C GLY A 173 4.42 0.56 7.39
N ARG A 174 5.27 1.46 7.81
CA ARG A 174 5.58 1.74 9.21
C ARG A 174 5.82 3.24 9.37
N PHE A 175 5.67 3.74 10.57
CA PHE A 175 6.02 5.13 10.84
C PHE A 175 7.53 5.36 10.66
N GLU A 176 7.91 6.55 10.20
CA GLU A 176 9.31 6.97 10.20
C GLU A 176 9.76 7.20 11.66
N ASP A 177 11.05 6.92 11.92
CA ASP A 177 11.66 7.19 13.23
C ASP A 177 11.88 8.70 13.44
N LYS A 178 10.77 9.41 13.44
CA LYS A 178 10.69 10.85 13.71
C LYS A 178 9.48 11.13 14.59
N PRO A 179 9.59 12.08 15.53
CA PRO A 179 8.47 12.40 16.40
C PRO A 179 7.28 12.88 15.58
N LEU A 180 6.09 12.37 15.90
CA LEU A 180 4.85 12.94 15.44
C LEU A 180 4.73 14.37 15.98
N ARG A 181 4.39 15.29 15.09
CA ARG A 181 4.16 16.68 15.47
C ARG A 181 2.68 17.01 15.32
N PHE A 182 2.10 17.45 16.41
CA PHE A 182 0.78 18.04 16.44
C PHE A 182 0.95 19.54 16.61
N ASN A 183 0.33 20.32 15.76
CA ASN A 183 0.20 21.74 15.94
C ASN A 183 -1.25 22.00 16.38
N GLU A 184 -1.44 22.32 17.65
CA GLU A 184 -2.74 22.74 18.17
C GLU A 184 -2.97 24.20 17.83
N GLU A 185 -3.91 24.49 16.94
CA GLU A 185 -4.44 25.84 16.79
C GLU A 185 -5.50 26.07 17.87
N LYS A 186 -5.46 27.28 18.45
CA LYS A 186 -6.34 27.64 19.57
C LYS A 186 -7.81 27.32 19.27
N GLY A 187 -8.28 26.27 19.89
CA GLY A 187 -9.66 26.09 20.22
C GLY A 187 -10.38 24.88 19.66
N LEU A 188 -10.06 24.21 18.54
CA LEU A 188 -10.89 23.10 18.04
C LEU A 188 -10.29 22.24 16.93
N SER A 189 -9.13 22.56 16.39
CA SER A 189 -8.55 21.73 15.29
C SER A 189 -7.04 21.58 15.42
N SER A 190 -6.54 20.39 15.13
CA SER A 190 -5.12 20.08 15.13
C SER A 190 -4.64 19.79 13.72
N ASP A 191 -3.52 20.38 13.34
CA ASP A 191 -2.81 19.99 12.12
C ASP A 191 -1.76 18.93 12.48
N MET A 192 -1.70 17.88 11.69
CA MET A 192 -0.77 16.77 11.93
C MET A 192 -0.04 16.39 10.65
N THR A 193 1.26 16.17 10.79
CA THR A 193 2.07 15.62 9.70
C THR A 193 2.55 14.22 10.07
N VAL A 194 2.19 13.25 9.24
CA VAL A 194 2.54 11.85 9.43
C VAL A 194 3.49 11.41 8.32
N ARG A 195 4.59 10.80 8.70
CA ARG A 195 5.54 10.22 7.76
C ARG A 195 5.49 8.70 7.84
N ILE A 196 5.18 8.09 6.71
CA ILE A 196 5.07 6.64 6.56
C ILE A 196 6.15 6.19 5.58
N ILE A 197 6.96 5.25 5.99
CA ILE A 197 7.88 4.56 5.10
C ILE A 197 7.14 3.33 4.59
N GLY A 198 6.73 3.37 3.33
CA GLY A 198 6.16 2.22 2.64
C GLY A 198 7.27 1.26 2.26
N LEU A 199 7.20 0.07 2.79
CA LEU A 199 7.89 -1.07 2.20
C LEU A 199 6.97 -1.54 1.06
N GLN A 200 7.59 -1.94 -0.06
CA GLN A 200 6.85 -2.55 -1.17
C GLN A 200 5.90 -3.63 -0.62
N LEU A 201 4.81 -3.89 -1.34
CA LEU A 201 4.00 -5.07 -1.14
C LEU A 201 4.94 -6.25 -0.85
N GLU A 202 5.01 -6.69 0.40
CA GLU A 202 5.60 -7.99 0.66
C GLU A 202 4.64 -8.99 0.02
N ILE A 203 5.13 -9.59 -1.05
CA ILE A 203 4.55 -10.79 -1.61
C ILE A 203 4.67 -11.82 -0.49
N ALA A 204 3.55 -12.09 0.15
CA ALA A 204 3.46 -13.13 1.15
C ALA A 204 3.42 -14.49 0.45
#